data_bfcff2d7619f7e820303cdd8675a36bc
#
_entry.id   bfcff2d7619f7e820303cdd8675a36bc
#
_cell.length_a   1.000
_cell.length_b   1.000
_cell.length_c   1.000
_cell.angle_alpha   90.00
_cell.angle_beta   90.00
_cell.angle_gamma   90.00
#
_symmetry.space_group_name_H-M   'P 1'
#
loop_
_entity.id
_entity.type
_entity.pdbx_description
1 polymer ?
#
loop_
_entity_poly.entity_id
_entity_poly.type
_entity_poly.pdbx_seq_one_letter_code
_entity_poly.pdbx_strand_id
1 'polypeptide(L)'
;APKISKQYRMIATPWRALSVLDRFRPTSIEVSDKWTLTQAARWARRRGIGSVLFSHERLDDMLAGWLRRQFGVEAAVGALNRRLVKQFDVIVVTSDYSSGEFSGLGAELHKVPLGVDLETFHPSMRPQGLPTPQGDGVIRLCYVGRMSHEKNPELAMRAAMELHRRGLPVQMDMYGVGPDLQAMQEESRGCPVTFHGFVESRTEVARAYADSDISMSVCPTETFGLAVLEALACGTPVVTSNRGGAYELVDASSGASGFPNPSGIADATTALINRLGPGLRASARARAEQFTWQESAHTMLQIHAGLAERIARRPYWKDNLVDARSAHREK
;
A
#
# COMPACT_ATOMS: atom_id res chain seq x y z
N ALA A 1 -20.74 9.11 9.94
CA ALA A 1 -20.37 7.69 9.94
C ALA A 1 -19.91 7.30 11.33
N PRO A 2 -20.40 6.18 11.91
CA PRO A 2 -19.93 5.70 13.20
C PRO A 2 -18.43 5.38 13.13
N LYS A 3 -17.71 5.71 14.21
CA LYS A 3 -16.28 5.38 14.34
C LYS A 3 -16.16 3.93 14.77
N ILE A 4 -15.39 3.13 14.04
CA ILE A 4 -14.99 1.78 14.45
C ILE A 4 -13.78 1.88 15.36
N SER A 5 -12.88 2.85 15.06
CA SER A 5 -11.73 3.22 15.89
C SER A 5 -11.49 4.72 15.81
N LYS A 6 -10.44 5.24 16.49
CA LYS A 6 -10.05 6.67 16.36
C LYS A 6 -9.80 7.09 14.90
N GLN A 7 -9.44 6.15 14.02
CA GLN A 7 -9.01 6.40 12.65
C GLN A 7 -9.99 5.90 11.57
N TYR A 8 -10.80 4.88 11.86
CA TYR A 8 -11.70 4.26 10.88
C TYR A 8 -13.15 4.65 11.11
N ARG A 9 -13.82 5.04 10.03
CA ARG A 9 -15.25 5.32 10.01
C ARG A 9 -15.94 4.40 9.00
N MET A 10 -16.98 3.72 9.44
CA MET A 10 -17.80 2.88 8.57
C MET A 10 -18.94 3.68 7.97
N ILE A 11 -19.23 3.49 6.70
CA ILE A 11 -20.39 4.11 6.05
C ILE A 11 -21.65 3.34 6.47
N ALA A 12 -22.38 3.87 7.43
CA ALA A 12 -23.61 3.25 7.95
C ALA A 12 -24.84 3.45 7.05
N THR A 13 -24.74 4.34 6.05
CA THR A 13 -25.88 4.72 5.19
C THR A 13 -25.53 4.54 3.71
N PRO A 14 -25.26 3.29 3.23
CA PRO A 14 -24.86 3.05 1.85
C PRO A 14 -25.91 3.53 0.82
N TRP A 15 -27.20 3.54 1.18
CA TRP A 15 -28.28 4.06 0.31
C TRP A 15 -28.11 5.53 -0.09
N ARG A 16 -27.46 6.36 0.73
CA ARG A 16 -27.13 7.75 0.34
C ARG A 16 -26.13 7.79 -0.80
N ALA A 17 -25.13 6.92 -0.79
CA ALA A 17 -24.18 6.77 -1.89
C ALA A 17 -24.92 6.30 -3.16
N LEU A 18 -25.80 5.31 -3.03
CA LEU A 18 -26.59 4.82 -4.17
C LEU A 18 -27.49 5.90 -4.78
N SER A 19 -28.12 6.76 -3.96
CA SER A 19 -28.94 7.88 -4.47
C SER A 19 -28.13 8.94 -5.21
N VAL A 20 -26.84 9.11 -4.86
CA VAL A 20 -25.92 9.97 -5.61
C VAL A 20 -25.59 9.34 -6.96
N LEU A 21 -25.27 8.05 -6.99
CA LEU A 21 -24.99 7.31 -8.22
C LEU A 21 -26.18 7.33 -9.19
N ASP A 22 -27.42 7.25 -8.69
CA ASP A 22 -28.64 7.37 -9.52
C ASP A 22 -28.72 8.71 -10.27
N ARG A 23 -28.23 9.78 -9.66
CA ARG A 23 -28.20 11.12 -10.29
C ARG A 23 -27.06 11.26 -11.29
N PHE A 24 -25.89 10.68 -11.00
CA PHE A 24 -24.69 10.73 -11.88
C PHE A 24 -24.83 9.87 -13.13
N ARG A 25 -25.59 8.78 -13.09
CA ARG A 25 -25.75 7.81 -14.18
C ARG A 25 -24.41 7.34 -14.77
N PRO A 26 -23.49 6.82 -13.95
CA PRO A 26 -22.20 6.39 -14.43
C PRO A 26 -22.32 5.18 -15.37
N THR A 27 -21.35 4.97 -16.24
CA THR A 27 -21.22 3.77 -17.09
C THR A 27 -20.49 2.64 -16.40
N SER A 28 -19.67 2.95 -15.41
CA SER A 28 -19.00 2.01 -14.51
C SER A 28 -18.79 2.64 -13.14
N ILE A 29 -18.66 1.82 -12.11
CA ILE A 29 -18.35 2.26 -10.74
C ILE A 29 -17.15 1.53 -10.20
N GLU A 30 -16.41 2.20 -9.29
CA GLU A 30 -15.36 1.63 -8.49
C GLU A 30 -15.73 1.67 -7.02
N VAL A 31 -15.41 0.60 -6.30
CA VAL A 31 -15.63 0.47 -4.85
C VAL A 31 -14.35 -0.02 -4.20
N SER A 32 -13.85 0.69 -3.20
CA SER A 32 -12.68 0.28 -2.42
C SER A 32 -13.03 -0.28 -1.03
N ASP A 33 -14.29 -0.22 -0.63
CA ASP A 33 -14.82 -0.78 0.63
C ASP A 33 -15.33 -2.21 0.40
N LYS A 34 -14.76 -3.16 1.14
CA LYS A 34 -15.16 -4.59 1.05
C LYS A 34 -16.38 -4.94 1.94
N TRP A 35 -16.93 -4.01 2.71
CA TRP A 35 -17.95 -4.26 3.72
C TRP A 35 -19.30 -3.65 3.37
N THR A 36 -19.42 -2.33 3.51
CA THR A 36 -20.69 -1.62 3.48
C THR A 36 -21.11 -1.17 2.09
N LEU A 37 -20.16 -0.76 1.26
CA LEU A 37 -20.41 -0.27 -0.10
C LEU A 37 -20.49 -1.39 -1.15
N THR A 38 -20.27 -2.64 -0.79
CA THR A 38 -20.43 -3.77 -1.72
C THR A 38 -21.83 -3.87 -2.34
N GLN A 39 -22.84 -3.26 -1.69
CA GLN A 39 -24.18 -3.13 -2.24
C GLN A 39 -24.22 -2.34 -3.55
N ALA A 40 -23.25 -1.45 -3.80
CA ALA A 40 -23.14 -0.70 -5.04
C ALA A 40 -22.93 -1.61 -6.27
N ALA A 41 -22.23 -2.74 -6.11
CA ALA A 41 -22.10 -3.73 -7.18
C ALA A 41 -23.45 -4.34 -7.59
N ARG A 42 -24.33 -4.63 -6.61
CA ARG A 42 -25.68 -5.13 -6.91
C ARG A 42 -26.55 -4.06 -7.56
N TRP A 43 -26.42 -2.81 -7.11
CA TRP A 43 -27.08 -1.66 -7.69
C TRP A 43 -26.63 -1.48 -9.16
N ALA A 44 -25.33 -1.54 -9.43
CA ALA A 44 -24.74 -1.44 -10.76
C ALA A 44 -25.26 -2.55 -11.69
N ARG A 45 -25.24 -3.79 -11.22
CA ARG A 45 -25.72 -4.96 -12.00
C ARG A 45 -27.19 -4.82 -12.43
N ARG A 46 -28.08 -4.33 -11.54
CA ARG A 46 -29.51 -4.10 -11.87
C ARG A 46 -29.71 -3.01 -12.91
N ARG A 47 -28.74 -2.13 -13.10
CA ARG A 47 -28.81 -0.98 -14.02
C ARG A 47 -27.94 -1.14 -15.26
N GLY A 48 -27.22 -2.25 -15.39
CA GLY A 48 -26.30 -2.48 -16.44
C GLY A 48 -25.06 -1.62 -16.44
N ILE A 49 -24.58 -1.45 -15.30
CA ILE A 49 -23.41 -0.65 -15.04
C ILE A 49 -22.30 -1.60 -14.59
N GLY A 50 -21.10 -1.41 -15.13
CA GLY A 50 -19.92 -2.18 -14.73
C GLY A 50 -19.49 -1.86 -13.30
N SER A 51 -18.99 -2.89 -12.60
CA SER A 51 -18.54 -2.74 -11.22
C SER A 51 -17.11 -3.27 -11.03
N VAL A 52 -16.24 -2.42 -10.50
CA VAL A 52 -14.85 -2.73 -10.16
C VAL A 52 -14.70 -2.70 -8.65
N LEU A 53 -14.09 -3.73 -8.07
CA LEU A 53 -13.61 -3.71 -6.69
C LEU A 53 -12.13 -3.37 -6.70
N PHE A 54 -11.73 -2.24 -6.11
CA PHE A 54 -10.33 -1.91 -5.88
C PHE A 54 -9.92 -2.43 -4.51
N SER A 55 -9.16 -3.54 -4.50
CA SER A 55 -8.71 -4.21 -3.29
C SER A 55 -7.30 -3.76 -2.91
N HIS A 56 -7.22 -2.80 -1.99
CA HIS A 56 -5.96 -2.25 -1.48
C HIS A 56 -5.57 -2.78 -0.09
N GLU A 57 -6.39 -3.62 0.51
CA GLU A 57 -6.15 -4.25 1.82
C GLU A 57 -6.38 -5.76 1.73
N ARG A 58 -5.59 -6.53 2.47
CA ARG A 58 -5.82 -7.96 2.70
C ARG A 58 -6.58 -8.16 3.99
N LEU A 59 -7.78 -8.74 3.90
CA LEU A 59 -8.66 -8.93 5.06
C LEU A 59 -8.19 -10.06 5.97
N ASP A 60 -7.57 -11.09 5.43
CA ASP A 60 -6.99 -12.20 6.19
C ASP A 60 -5.90 -11.69 7.15
N ASP A 61 -4.95 -10.90 6.67
CA ASP A 61 -3.88 -10.32 7.47
C ASP A 61 -4.41 -9.31 8.50
N MET A 62 -5.36 -8.45 8.08
CA MET A 62 -5.95 -7.43 8.95
C MET A 62 -6.72 -8.07 10.12
N LEU A 63 -7.55 -9.08 9.83
CA LEU A 63 -8.35 -9.75 10.85
C LEU A 63 -7.51 -10.67 11.75
N ALA A 64 -6.50 -11.35 11.19
CA ALA A 64 -5.56 -12.16 11.98
C ALA A 64 -4.81 -11.30 13.00
N GLY A 65 -4.39 -10.09 12.61
CA GLY A 65 -3.76 -9.12 13.51
C GLY A 65 -4.70 -8.61 14.62
N TRP A 66 -5.98 -8.39 14.29
CA TRP A 66 -6.97 -7.86 15.25
C TRP A 66 -7.45 -8.90 16.27
N LEU A 67 -7.70 -10.12 15.82
CA LEU A 67 -8.33 -11.15 16.66
C LEU A 67 -7.33 -12.00 17.43
N ARG A 68 -6.03 -11.84 17.19
CA ARG A 68 -4.97 -12.72 17.75
C ARG A 68 -5.30 -14.23 17.65
N ARG A 69 -6.20 -14.60 16.73
CA ARG A 69 -6.68 -15.96 16.46
C ARG A 69 -6.69 -16.19 14.96
N GLN A 70 -5.95 -17.18 14.50
CA GLN A 70 -5.98 -17.59 13.09
C GLN A 70 -7.18 -18.51 12.77
N PHE A 71 -7.64 -19.26 13.76
CA PHE A 71 -8.67 -20.28 13.54
C PHE A 71 -10.06 -19.67 13.29
N GLY A 72 -10.65 -19.98 12.13
CA GLY A 72 -11.98 -19.49 11.71
C GLY A 72 -11.96 -18.18 10.91
N VAL A 73 -10.90 -17.37 11.01
CA VAL A 73 -10.76 -16.12 10.24
C VAL A 73 -10.62 -16.41 8.76
N GLU A 74 -9.77 -17.36 8.39
CA GLU A 74 -9.55 -17.77 6.99
C GLU A 74 -10.83 -18.25 6.31
N ALA A 75 -11.64 -19.05 7.00
CA ALA A 75 -12.91 -19.53 6.46
C ALA A 75 -13.92 -18.37 6.24
N ALA A 76 -14.00 -17.45 7.19
CA ALA A 76 -14.88 -16.27 7.11
C ALA A 76 -14.44 -15.32 5.99
N VAL A 77 -13.15 -15.01 5.90
CA VAL A 77 -12.57 -14.20 4.82
C VAL A 77 -12.75 -14.88 3.47
N GLY A 78 -12.48 -16.19 3.38
CA GLY A 78 -12.70 -16.96 2.15
C GLY A 78 -14.16 -16.93 1.70
N ALA A 79 -15.12 -16.99 2.63
CA ALA A 79 -16.54 -16.86 2.30
C ALA A 79 -16.89 -15.46 1.80
N LEU A 80 -16.32 -14.41 2.43
CA LEU A 80 -16.50 -13.03 2.01
C LEU A 80 -15.90 -12.80 0.62
N ASN A 81 -14.68 -13.27 0.37
CA ASN A 81 -14.00 -13.11 -0.91
C ASN A 81 -14.76 -13.84 -2.04
N ARG A 82 -15.25 -15.05 -1.80
CA ARG A 82 -16.16 -15.75 -2.75
C ARG A 82 -17.41 -14.93 -3.06
N ARG A 83 -17.96 -14.22 -2.06
CA ARG A 83 -19.11 -13.33 -2.27
C ARG A 83 -18.72 -12.11 -3.09
N LEU A 84 -17.57 -11.48 -2.82
CA LEU A 84 -17.07 -10.33 -3.55
C LEU A 84 -16.84 -10.66 -5.03
N VAL A 85 -16.16 -11.77 -5.32
CA VAL A 85 -15.94 -12.27 -6.68
C VAL A 85 -17.24 -12.46 -7.46
N LYS A 86 -18.31 -12.96 -6.79
CA LYS A 86 -19.64 -13.10 -7.41
C LYS A 86 -20.39 -11.77 -7.60
N GLN A 87 -20.04 -10.75 -6.85
CA GLN A 87 -20.75 -9.45 -6.88
C GLN A 87 -20.16 -8.47 -7.88
N PHE A 88 -18.85 -8.39 -7.95
CA PHE A 88 -18.15 -7.47 -8.84
C PHE A 88 -17.83 -8.13 -10.18
N ASP A 89 -17.78 -7.32 -11.24
CA ASP A 89 -17.41 -7.79 -12.57
C ASP A 89 -15.89 -7.95 -12.71
N VAL A 90 -15.13 -7.04 -12.09
CA VAL A 90 -13.67 -6.99 -12.11
C VAL A 90 -13.16 -6.70 -10.70
N ILE A 91 -12.03 -7.30 -10.36
CA ILE A 91 -11.28 -6.98 -9.13
C ILE A 91 -9.90 -6.45 -9.53
N VAL A 92 -9.55 -5.28 -9.02
CA VAL A 92 -8.23 -4.68 -9.16
C VAL A 92 -7.46 -4.82 -7.86
N VAL A 93 -6.21 -5.26 -7.97
CA VAL A 93 -5.26 -5.41 -6.86
C VAL A 93 -3.99 -4.63 -7.17
N THR A 94 -3.22 -4.28 -6.14
CA THR A 94 -2.02 -3.45 -6.30
C THR A 94 -0.73 -4.25 -6.46
N SER A 95 -0.75 -5.54 -6.07
CA SER A 95 0.43 -6.42 -6.05
C SER A 95 0.03 -7.89 -6.26
N ASP A 96 0.99 -8.75 -6.57
CA ASP A 96 0.77 -10.20 -6.64
C ASP A 96 0.45 -10.76 -5.24
N TYR A 97 1.06 -10.20 -4.19
CA TYR A 97 0.70 -10.51 -2.81
C TYR A 97 -0.79 -10.27 -2.54
N SER A 98 -1.32 -9.11 -2.95
CA SER A 98 -2.75 -8.79 -2.80
C SER A 98 -3.64 -9.68 -3.65
N SER A 99 -3.18 -10.14 -4.82
CA SER A 99 -3.92 -11.06 -5.70
C SER A 99 -4.15 -12.42 -5.05
N GLY A 100 -3.22 -12.84 -4.20
CA GLY A 100 -3.29 -14.12 -3.47
C GLY A 100 -4.57 -14.29 -2.65
N GLU A 101 -5.18 -13.18 -2.18
CA GLU A 101 -6.46 -13.19 -1.45
C GLU A 101 -7.63 -13.74 -2.29
N PHE A 102 -7.56 -13.61 -3.63
CA PHE A 102 -8.58 -14.06 -4.58
C PHE A 102 -8.17 -15.29 -5.39
N SER A 103 -7.03 -15.89 -5.06
CA SER A 103 -6.51 -17.06 -5.78
C SER A 103 -7.51 -18.22 -5.77
N GLY A 104 -7.70 -18.86 -6.93
CA GLY A 104 -8.60 -20.00 -7.08
C GLY A 104 -10.11 -19.70 -7.01
N LEU A 105 -10.52 -18.41 -6.90
CA LEU A 105 -11.93 -18.03 -6.79
C LEU A 105 -12.59 -17.72 -8.14
N GLY A 106 -11.86 -17.79 -9.26
CA GLY A 106 -12.38 -17.48 -10.60
C GLY A 106 -12.71 -16.02 -10.83
N ALA A 107 -12.05 -15.10 -10.12
CA ALA A 107 -12.19 -13.67 -10.32
C ALA A 107 -11.49 -13.19 -11.60
N GLU A 108 -12.06 -12.20 -12.28
CA GLU A 108 -11.34 -11.40 -13.27
C GLU A 108 -10.46 -10.41 -12.51
N LEU A 109 -9.16 -10.71 -12.43
CA LEU A 109 -8.17 -9.94 -11.67
C LEU A 109 -7.31 -9.11 -12.58
N HIS A 110 -7.12 -7.83 -12.24
CA HIS A 110 -6.14 -6.95 -12.85
C HIS A 110 -5.19 -6.41 -11.79
N LYS A 111 -3.87 -6.49 -12.04
CA LYS A 111 -2.87 -5.86 -11.19
C LYS A 111 -2.59 -4.46 -11.72
N VAL A 112 -2.89 -3.46 -10.89
CA VAL A 112 -2.62 -2.04 -11.16
C VAL A 112 -1.79 -1.48 -10.01
N PRO A 113 -0.47 -1.42 -10.15
CA PRO A 113 0.39 -0.80 -9.16
C PRO A 113 0.03 0.66 -8.96
N LEU A 114 0.20 1.17 -7.73
CA LEU A 114 0.06 2.59 -7.45
C LEU A 114 1.27 3.37 -7.95
N GLY A 115 1.10 4.65 -8.19
CA GLY A 115 2.18 5.56 -8.56
C GLY A 115 2.78 6.29 -7.38
N VAL A 116 3.87 6.99 -7.63
CA VAL A 116 4.53 7.91 -6.70
C VAL A 116 4.64 9.31 -7.29
N ASP A 117 4.64 10.31 -6.44
CA ASP A 117 4.87 11.72 -6.80
C ASP A 117 6.38 11.97 -6.98
N LEU A 118 6.84 11.86 -8.22
CA LEU A 118 8.24 11.98 -8.58
C LEU A 118 8.76 13.43 -8.53
N GLU A 119 7.89 14.41 -8.40
CA GLU A 119 8.26 15.83 -8.26
C GLU A 119 8.57 16.16 -6.80
N THR A 120 7.68 15.83 -5.89
CA THR A 120 7.88 16.02 -4.45
C THR A 120 8.99 15.13 -3.90
N PHE A 121 8.97 13.83 -4.27
CA PHE A 121 9.98 12.85 -3.86
C PHE A 121 11.08 12.80 -4.93
N HIS A 122 12.18 13.50 -4.66
CA HIS A 122 13.26 13.66 -5.64
C HIS A 122 14.65 13.65 -4.97
N PRO A 123 15.69 13.11 -5.61
CA PRO A 123 17.05 13.09 -5.05
C PRO A 123 17.63 14.46 -4.72
N SER A 124 17.17 15.53 -5.39
CA SER A 124 17.59 16.90 -5.11
C SER A 124 17.17 17.43 -3.73
N MET A 125 16.29 16.70 -3.02
CA MET A 125 15.95 17.02 -1.63
C MET A 125 17.13 16.79 -0.68
N ARG A 126 18.14 15.98 -1.07
CA ARG A 126 19.37 15.77 -0.30
C ARG A 126 20.20 17.06 -0.29
N PRO A 127 20.54 17.63 0.89
CA PRO A 127 21.41 18.79 0.97
C PRO A 127 22.77 18.50 0.36
N GLN A 128 23.34 19.51 -0.33
CA GLN A 128 24.72 19.45 -0.80
C GLN A 128 25.67 19.40 0.39
N GLY A 129 26.66 18.49 0.32
CA GLY A 129 27.65 18.35 1.38
C GLY A 129 27.19 17.53 2.60
N LEU A 130 25.98 16.93 2.56
CA LEU A 130 25.61 15.96 3.60
C LEU A 130 26.64 14.81 3.62
N PRO A 131 27.25 14.49 4.78
CA PRO A 131 28.20 13.40 4.88
C PRO A 131 27.64 12.09 4.36
N THR A 132 28.47 11.31 3.72
CA THR A 132 28.17 9.94 3.30
C THR A 132 28.82 8.95 4.26
N PRO A 133 28.40 7.69 4.32
CA PRO A 133 29.07 6.69 5.15
C PRO A 133 30.58 6.59 4.90
N GLN A 134 31.01 6.92 3.68
CA GLN A 134 32.44 6.98 3.34
C GLN A 134 33.15 8.24 3.90
N GLY A 135 32.39 9.27 4.30
CA GLY A 135 32.92 10.51 4.84
C GLY A 135 33.00 10.55 6.36
N ASP A 136 31.90 10.29 7.06
CA ASP A 136 31.83 10.32 8.53
C ASP A 136 31.73 8.93 9.18
N GLY A 137 31.64 7.90 8.36
CA GLY A 137 31.53 6.51 8.83
C GLY A 137 30.16 6.12 9.39
N VAL A 138 29.18 7.06 9.46
CA VAL A 138 27.85 6.80 10.01
C VAL A 138 26.86 6.42 8.93
N ILE A 139 26.15 5.33 9.11
CA ILE A 139 25.11 4.84 8.19
C ILE A 139 23.75 5.33 8.70
N ARG A 140 23.09 6.17 7.92
CA ARG A 140 21.79 6.77 8.24
C ARG A 140 20.66 5.89 7.73
N LEU A 141 19.93 5.29 8.66
CA LEU A 141 18.74 4.50 8.39
C LEU A 141 17.50 5.36 8.67
N CYS A 142 16.42 5.19 7.90
CA CYS A 142 15.13 5.78 8.25
C CYS A 142 13.99 4.78 8.17
N TYR A 143 12.97 5.05 8.98
CA TYR A 143 11.63 4.47 8.87
C TYR A 143 10.61 5.60 8.81
N VAL A 144 9.70 5.55 7.86
CA VAL A 144 8.58 6.49 7.76
C VAL A 144 7.29 5.71 7.71
N GLY A 145 6.45 5.89 8.73
CA GLY A 145 5.19 5.18 8.79
C GLY A 145 4.50 5.29 10.14
N ARG A 146 3.31 4.73 10.24
CA ARG A 146 2.57 4.67 11.50
C ARG A 146 3.29 3.74 12.49
N MET A 147 3.40 4.19 13.74
CA MET A 147 3.95 3.38 14.83
C MET A 147 2.86 2.48 15.41
N SER A 148 2.49 1.45 14.66
CA SER A 148 1.41 0.53 15.01
C SER A 148 1.71 -0.87 14.52
N HIS A 149 1.21 -1.87 15.24
CA HIS A 149 1.50 -3.29 15.03
C HIS A 149 1.32 -3.74 13.57
N GLU A 150 0.27 -3.23 12.87
CA GLU A 150 0.03 -3.59 11.47
C GLU A 150 1.11 -3.10 10.49
N LYS A 151 1.89 -2.07 10.87
CA LYS A 151 3.02 -1.57 10.07
C LYS A 151 4.38 -2.10 10.53
N ASN A 152 4.40 -2.81 11.65
CA ASN A 152 5.55 -3.49 12.23
C ASN A 152 6.83 -2.61 12.32
N PRO A 153 6.73 -1.37 12.86
CA PRO A 153 7.88 -0.46 13.01
C PRO A 153 8.93 -1.02 13.97
N GLU A 154 8.50 -1.85 14.92
CA GLU A 154 9.39 -2.52 15.88
C GLU A 154 10.44 -3.40 15.17
N LEU A 155 10.07 -4.04 14.07
CA LEU A 155 11.01 -4.87 13.30
C LEU A 155 12.15 -4.02 12.70
N ALA A 156 11.84 -2.84 12.16
CA ALA A 156 12.85 -1.91 11.66
C ALA A 156 13.77 -1.43 12.78
N MET A 157 13.19 -1.02 13.91
CA MET A 157 13.91 -0.58 15.10
C MET A 157 14.85 -1.67 15.64
N ARG A 158 14.31 -2.87 15.87
CA ARG A 158 15.08 -4.00 16.40
C ARG A 158 16.19 -4.46 15.45
N ALA A 159 15.98 -4.35 14.12
CA ALA A 159 17.02 -4.62 13.14
C ALA A 159 18.14 -3.58 13.20
N ALA A 160 17.84 -2.29 13.40
CA ALA A 160 18.83 -1.25 13.62
C ALA A 160 19.61 -1.47 14.93
N MET A 161 18.93 -1.86 16.01
CA MET A 161 19.59 -2.24 17.26
C MET A 161 20.50 -3.45 17.10
N GLU A 162 20.12 -4.44 16.31
CA GLU A 162 20.94 -5.61 15.97
C GLU A 162 22.18 -5.20 15.16
N LEU A 163 22.06 -4.30 14.19
CA LEU A 163 23.20 -3.75 13.46
C LEU A 163 24.19 -3.03 14.40
N HIS A 164 23.67 -2.23 15.31
CA HIS A 164 24.48 -1.55 16.34
C HIS A 164 25.19 -2.57 17.25
N ARG A 165 24.47 -3.61 17.71
CA ARG A 165 25.06 -4.71 18.51
C ARG A 165 26.19 -5.46 17.77
N ARG A 166 26.11 -5.53 16.44
CA ARG A 166 27.14 -6.10 15.57
C ARG A 166 28.32 -5.16 15.35
N GLY A 167 28.32 -3.98 15.95
CA GLY A 167 29.39 -2.98 15.84
C GLY A 167 29.34 -2.10 14.59
N LEU A 168 28.24 -2.10 13.83
CA LEU A 168 28.09 -1.16 12.72
C LEU A 168 27.70 0.23 13.23
N PRO A 169 28.34 1.31 12.71
CA PRO A 169 28.06 2.68 13.11
C PRO A 169 26.76 3.18 12.44
N VAL A 170 25.62 2.73 12.93
CA VAL A 170 24.31 3.09 12.39
C VAL A 170 23.60 4.14 13.26
N GLN A 171 22.84 5.02 12.62
CA GLN A 171 21.85 5.92 13.24
C GLN A 171 20.50 5.65 12.60
N MET A 172 19.46 5.41 13.41
CA MET A 172 18.11 5.15 12.94
C MET A 172 17.18 6.31 13.28
N ASP A 173 16.59 6.92 12.27
CA ASP A 173 15.61 7.99 12.39
C ASP A 173 14.21 7.46 12.07
N MET A 174 13.27 7.59 13.03
CA MET A 174 11.92 7.06 12.91
C MET A 174 10.88 8.18 12.87
N TYR A 175 10.14 8.26 11.78
CA TYR A 175 9.14 9.30 11.52
C TYR A 175 7.74 8.71 11.56
N GLY A 176 6.87 9.26 12.42
CA GLY A 176 5.49 8.89 12.58
C GLY A 176 5.06 8.82 14.03
N VAL A 177 3.79 8.54 14.25
CA VAL A 177 3.18 8.35 15.57
C VAL A 177 2.25 7.15 15.53
N GLY A 178 1.94 6.61 16.71
CA GLY A 178 1.01 5.49 16.82
C GLY A 178 0.98 4.91 18.23
N PRO A 179 0.15 3.90 18.46
CA PRO A 179 -0.02 3.31 19.79
C PRO A 179 1.25 2.66 20.34
N ASP A 180 2.16 2.19 19.48
CA ASP A 180 3.34 1.44 19.89
C ASP A 180 4.55 2.35 20.19
N LEU A 181 4.46 3.66 19.90
CA LEU A 181 5.57 4.62 19.98
C LEU A 181 6.23 4.63 21.38
N GLN A 182 5.44 4.70 22.46
CA GLN A 182 5.97 4.78 23.81
C GLN A 182 6.78 3.51 24.17
N ALA A 183 6.24 2.34 23.87
CA ALA A 183 6.91 1.06 24.14
C ALA A 183 8.23 0.96 23.36
N MET A 184 8.24 1.41 22.11
CA MET A 184 9.42 1.42 21.26
C MET A 184 10.50 2.38 21.80
N GLN A 185 10.11 3.57 22.27
CA GLN A 185 11.03 4.52 22.91
C GLN A 185 11.66 3.96 24.18
N GLU A 186 10.89 3.20 24.96
CA GLU A 186 11.39 2.54 26.18
C GLU A 186 12.36 1.40 25.83
N GLU A 187 12.02 0.57 24.85
CA GLU A 187 12.84 -0.57 24.40
C GLU A 187 14.18 -0.12 23.79
N SER A 188 14.20 0.97 23.04
CA SER A 188 15.40 1.44 22.31
C SER A 188 16.31 2.36 23.16
N ARG A 189 16.08 2.52 24.45
CA ARG A 189 16.92 3.37 25.32
C ARG A 189 18.39 2.96 25.26
N GLY A 190 19.26 3.94 25.01
CA GLY A 190 20.70 3.72 24.90
C GLY A 190 21.16 3.19 23.54
N CYS A 191 20.26 2.98 22.60
CA CYS A 191 20.57 2.65 21.21
C CYS A 191 20.50 3.90 20.31
N PRO A 192 21.17 3.90 19.16
CA PRO A 192 21.19 5.02 18.22
C PRO A 192 19.88 5.09 17.40
N VAL A 193 18.76 5.30 18.09
CA VAL A 193 17.41 5.43 17.52
C VAL A 193 16.79 6.74 17.97
N THR A 194 16.36 7.55 17.02
CA THR A 194 15.69 8.84 17.25
C THR A 194 14.28 8.82 16.71
N PHE A 195 13.31 9.29 17.50
CA PHE A 195 11.90 9.39 17.11
C PHE A 195 11.53 10.85 16.87
N HIS A 196 11.14 11.20 15.65
CA HIS A 196 10.82 12.56 15.21
C HIS A 196 9.35 12.91 15.34
N GLY A 197 8.49 11.92 15.65
CA GLY A 197 7.05 12.13 15.71
C GLY A 197 6.42 12.25 14.31
N PHE A 198 5.23 12.84 14.24
CA PHE A 198 4.49 13.01 13.00
C PHE A 198 5.04 14.20 12.20
N VAL A 199 5.34 13.95 10.92
CA VAL A 199 5.76 14.97 9.95
C VAL A 199 4.59 15.24 9.01
N GLU A 200 4.08 16.48 9.00
CA GLU A 200 2.92 16.88 8.20
C GLU A 200 3.29 17.18 6.75
N SER A 201 4.44 17.79 6.54
CA SER A 201 4.91 18.21 5.22
C SER A 201 5.47 17.06 4.40
N ARG A 202 4.89 16.80 3.23
CA ARG A 202 5.43 15.81 2.28
C ARG A 202 6.87 16.15 1.84
N THR A 203 7.20 17.43 1.75
CA THR A 203 8.56 17.89 1.43
C THR A 203 9.55 17.54 2.54
N GLU A 204 9.14 17.64 3.81
CA GLU A 204 9.98 17.21 4.94
C GLU A 204 10.15 15.69 4.97
N VAL A 205 9.11 14.93 4.64
CA VAL A 205 9.20 13.46 4.48
C VAL A 205 10.18 13.13 3.34
N ALA A 206 10.10 13.82 2.20
CA ALA A 206 11.03 13.63 1.09
C ALA A 206 12.48 13.93 1.49
N ARG A 207 12.71 14.96 2.31
CA ARG A 207 14.04 15.24 2.89
C ARG A 207 14.50 14.13 3.79
N ALA A 208 13.64 13.64 4.69
CA ALA A 208 13.97 12.54 5.60
C ALA A 208 14.46 11.29 4.84
N TYR A 209 13.77 10.95 3.73
CA TYR A 209 14.26 9.90 2.84
C TYR A 209 15.59 10.27 2.16
N ALA A 210 15.67 11.43 1.54
CA ALA A 210 16.84 11.85 0.77
C ALA A 210 18.11 11.96 1.64
N ASP A 211 17.98 12.36 2.90
CA ASP A 211 19.07 12.49 3.88
C ASP A 211 19.58 11.13 4.36
N SER A 212 18.75 10.10 4.24
CA SER A 212 19.09 8.74 4.68
C SER A 212 19.90 7.99 3.62
N ASP A 213 20.67 7.01 4.06
CA ASP A 213 21.43 6.11 3.21
C ASP A 213 20.62 4.88 2.83
N ILE A 214 19.75 4.41 3.74
CA ILE A 214 18.84 3.27 3.54
C ILE A 214 17.51 3.58 4.22
N SER A 215 16.40 3.29 3.53
CA SER A 215 15.06 3.28 4.14
C SER A 215 14.66 1.84 4.50
N MET A 216 14.01 1.67 5.65
CA MET A 216 13.56 0.36 6.14
C MET A 216 12.04 0.28 6.10
N SER A 217 11.48 -0.45 5.13
CA SER A 217 10.04 -0.71 4.98
C SER A 217 9.78 -2.21 5.08
N VAL A 218 9.81 -2.74 6.30
CA VAL A 218 9.98 -4.17 6.58
C VAL A 218 8.70 -4.90 7.00
N CYS A 219 7.54 -4.28 6.84
CA CYS A 219 6.26 -4.90 7.16
C CYS A 219 5.98 -6.11 6.24
N PRO A 220 5.83 -7.34 6.77
CA PRO A 220 5.63 -8.54 5.95
C PRO A 220 4.21 -8.69 5.39
N THR A 221 3.27 -7.87 5.85
CA THR A 221 1.86 -7.85 5.44
C THR A 221 1.49 -6.57 4.68
N GLU A 222 2.49 -5.79 4.24
CA GLU A 222 2.25 -4.61 3.42
C GLU A 222 1.66 -5.01 2.07
N THR A 223 0.54 -4.44 1.70
CA THR A 223 -0.16 -4.81 0.45
C THR A 223 0.47 -4.20 -0.80
N PHE A 224 1.12 -3.05 -0.67
CA PHE A 224 1.84 -2.39 -1.77
C PHE A 224 3.13 -1.73 -1.28
N GLY A 225 3.03 -0.65 -0.50
CA GLY A 225 4.21 0.03 0.07
C GLY A 225 4.55 1.36 -0.60
N LEU A 226 3.65 2.36 -0.52
CA LEU A 226 3.95 3.70 -1.02
C LEU A 226 5.24 4.29 -0.42
N ALA A 227 5.50 4.03 0.87
CA ALA A 227 6.72 4.45 1.56
C ALA A 227 8.00 3.91 0.87
N VAL A 228 7.94 2.70 0.27
CA VAL A 228 9.03 2.15 -0.53
C VAL A 228 9.28 3.01 -1.77
N LEU A 229 8.21 3.29 -2.53
CA LEU A 229 8.33 4.10 -3.75
C LEU A 229 8.77 5.53 -3.45
N GLU A 230 8.30 6.13 -2.36
CA GLU A 230 8.70 7.47 -1.92
C GLU A 230 10.21 7.52 -1.60
N ALA A 231 10.73 6.52 -0.88
CA ALA A 231 12.16 6.41 -0.60
C ALA A 231 12.97 6.21 -1.88
N LEU A 232 12.57 5.26 -2.73
CA LEU A 232 13.22 5.00 -4.03
C LEU A 232 13.21 6.24 -4.92
N ALA A 233 12.10 7.01 -4.94
CA ALA A 233 11.97 8.26 -5.70
C ALA A 233 12.94 9.33 -5.22
N CYS A 234 13.28 9.37 -3.93
CA CYS A 234 14.34 10.21 -3.37
C CYS A 234 15.76 9.67 -3.65
N GLY A 235 15.89 8.58 -4.40
CA GLY A 235 17.15 7.89 -4.64
C GLY A 235 17.68 7.14 -3.42
N THR A 236 16.84 6.84 -2.45
CA THR A 236 17.23 6.12 -1.23
C THR A 236 16.88 4.64 -1.39
N PRO A 237 17.88 3.75 -1.42
CA PRO A 237 17.66 2.31 -1.53
C PRO A 237 16.89 1.79 -0.31
N VAL A 238 16.11 0.73 -0.52
CA VAL A 238 15.18 0.24 0.50
C VAL A 238 15.49 -1.18 0.92
N VAL A 239 15.41 -1.44 2.22
CA VAL A 239 15.34 -2.81 2.76
C VAL A 239 13.89 -3.14 3.06
N THR A 240 13.41 -4.27 2.54
CA THR A 240 12.07 -4.81 2.78
C THR A 240 12.12 -6.17 3.48
N SER A 241 11.00 -6.60 4.03
CA SER A 241 10.77 -8.02 4.28
C SER A 241 10.75 -8.78 2.94
N ASN A 242 11.15 -10.04 2.92
CA ASN A 242 11.01 -10.94 1.76
C ASN A 242 9.57 -11.47 1.58
N ARG A 243 8.58 -10.79 2.17
CA ARG A 243 7.15 -11.08 2.09
C ARG A 243 6.37 -9.78 1.94
N GLY A 244 5.14 -9.91 1.44
CA GLY A 244 4.25 -8.76 1.23
C GLY A 244 4.44 -8.09 -0.13
N GLY A 245 3.57 -7.14 -0.45
CA GLY A 245 3.60 -6.40 -1.72
C GLY A 245 4.76 -5.42 -1.81
N ALA A 246 5.27 -4.91 -0.69
CA ALA A 246 6.44 -4.03 -0.66
C ALA A 246 7.71 -4.70 -1.24
N TYR A 247 7.82 -6.02 -1.07
CA TYR A 247 8.90 -6.81 -1.65
C TYR A 247 8.95 -6.73 -3.18
N GLU A 248 7.79 -6.66 -3.84
CA GLU A 248 7.68 -6.63 -5.30
C GLU A 248 8.21 -5.32 -5.92
N LEU A 249 8.32 -4.26 -5.12
CA LEU A 249 8.78 -2.95 -5.55
C LEU A 249 10.31 -2.83 -5.60
N VAL A 250 11.01 -3.72 -4.91
CA VAL A 250 12.46 -3.69 -4.75
C VAL A 250 13.11 -4.82 -5.52
N ASP A 251 14.17 -4.51 -6.21
CA ASP A 251 15.04 -5.48 -6.88
C ASP A 251 16.50 -5.36 -6.42
N ALA A 252 17.37 -6.22 -6.92
CA ALA A 252 18.77 -6.21 -6.57
C ALA A 252 19.51 -4.91 -6.93
N SER A 253 18.97 -4.09 -7.85
CA SER A 253 19.58 -2.81 -8.24
C SER A 253 19.11 -1.64 -7.38
N SER A 254 18.02 -1.78 -6.63
CA SER A 254 17.35 -0.70 -5.90
C SER A 254 17.29 -0.92 -4.38
N GLY A 255 17.62 -2.14 -3.90
CA GLY A 255 17.58 -2.43 -2.48
C GLY A 255 17.97 -3.86 -2.12
N ALA A 256 17.42 -4.34 -1.01
CA ALA A 256 17.58 -5.70 -0.51
C ALA A 256 16.34 -6.17 0.25
N SER A 257 16.21 -7.48 0.46
CA SER A 257 15.14 -8.05 1.28
C SER A 257 15.65 -9.12 2.23
N GLY A 258 15.03 -9.24 3.40
CA GLY A 258 15.41 -10.20 4.43
C GLY A 258 14.22 -10.92 5.04
N PHE A 259 14.49 -12.01 5.77
CA PHE A 259 13.47 -12.66 6.58
C PHE A 259 12.89 -11.67 7.60
N PRO A 260 11.56 -11.71 7.89
CA PRO A 260 10.90 -10.75 8.77
C PRO A 260 11.20 -11.01 10.26
N ASN A 261 12.49 -10.99 10.61
CA ASN A 261 13.00 -10.98 11.97
C ASN A 261 14.22 -10.03 12.06
N PRO A 262 14.58 -9.56 13.25
CA PRO A 262 15.65 -8.55 13.41
C PRO A 262 16.97 -8.95 12.75
N SER A 263 17.40 -10.20 12.91
CA SER A 263 18.66 -10.69 12.31
C SER A 263 18.60 -10.73 10.79
N GLY A 264 17.49 -11.27 10.21
CA GLY A 264 17.36 -11.38 8.76
C GLY A 264 17.28 -10.02 8.06
N ILE A 265 16.60 -9.04 8.67
CA ILE A 265 16.61 -7.67 8.18
C ILE A 265 17.97 -7.00 8.34
N ALA A 266 18.67 -7.25 9.46
CA ALA A 266 20.03 -6.76 9.67
C ALA A 266 21.01 -7.34 8.64
N ASP A 267 20.89 -8.62 8.30
CA ASP A 267 21.71 -9.27 7.26
C ASP A 267 21.49 -8.63 5.88
N ALA A 268 20.25 -8.43 5.49
CA ALA A 268 19.88 -7.75 4.25
C ALA A 268 20.40 -6.29 4.22
N THR A 269 20.30 -5.59 5.36
CA THR A 269 20.81 -4.22 5.50
C THR A 269 22.33 -4.20 5.37
N THR A 270 23.05 -5.14 6.00
CA THR A 270 24.51 -5.25 5.89
C THR A 270 24.95 -5.51 4.44
N ALA A 271 24.24 -6.41 3.74
CA ALA A 271 24.50 -6.66 2.32
C ALA A 271 24.30 -5.40 1.45
N LEU A 272 23.32 -4.57 1.78
CA LEU A 272 23.05 -3.32 1.09
C LEU A 272 24.09 -2.23 1.42
N ILE A 273 24.52 -2.13 2.67
CA ILE A 273 25.58 -1.21 3.12
C ILE A 273 26.85 -1.38 2.28
N ASN A 274 27.26 -2.62 1.99
CA ASN A 274 28.45 -2.94 1.20
C ASN A 274 28.34 -2.45 -0.27
N ARG A 275 27.16 -2.02 -0.71
CA ARG A 275 26.88 -1.57 -2.07
C ARG A 275 26.51 -0.09 -2.14
N LEU A 276 26.51 0.60 -1.00
CA LEU A 276 26.16 2.04 -0.95
C LEU A 276 27.07 2.88 -1.86
N GLY A 277 26.46 3.76 -2.61
CA GLY A 277 27.14 4.69 -3.50
C GLY A 277 26.20 5.38 -4.48
N PRO A 278 26.73 6.34 -5.28
CA PRO A 278 25.90 7.10 -6.22
C PRO A 278 25.16 6.23 -7.24
N GLY A 279 25.78 5.14 -7.70
CA GLY A 279 25.17 4.23 -8.67
C GLY A 279 23.91 3.54 -8.09
N LEU A 280 23.95 3.09 -6.83
CA LEU A 280 22.81 2.48 -6.17
C LEU A 280 21.66 3.49 -5.97
N ARG A 281 21.97 4.75 -5.62
CA ARG A 281 20.96 5.81 -5.49
C ARG A 281 20.31 6.14 -6.83
N ALA A 282 21.08 6.19 -7.92
CA ALA A 282 20.56 6.39 -9.27
C ALA A 282 19.64 5.21 -9.69
N SER A 283 20.04 3.99 -9.40
CA SER A 283 19.21 2.80 -9.69
C SER A 283 17.92 2.77 -8.84
N ALA A 284 17.97 3.18 -7.58
CA ALA A 284 16.80 3.32 -6.74
C ALA A 284 15.79 4.31 -7.35
N ARG A 285 16.26 5.49 -7.79
CA ARG A 285 15.43 6.47 -8.50
C ARG A 285 14.83 5.90 -9.79
N ALA A 286 15.63 5.28 -10.64
CA ALA A 286 15.18 4.68 -11.88
C ALA A 286 14.12 3.58 -11.66
N ARG A 287 14.19 2.86 -10.53
CA ARG A 287 13.16 1.89 -10.15
C ARG A 287 11.83 2.57 -9.83
N ALA A 288 11.84 3.67 -9.06
CA ALA A 288 10.62 4.42 -8.74
C ALA A 288 9.94 5.03 -9.98
N GLU A 289 10.73 5.45 -10.98
CA GLU A 289 10.22 6.04 -12.22
C GLU A 289 9.38 5.07 -13.07
N GLN A 290 9.44 3.77 -12.80
CA GLN A 290 8.58 2.75 -13.41
C GLN A 290 7.15 2.75 -12.83
N PHE A 291 6.90 3.50 -11.75
CA PHE A 291 5.63 3.53 -11.03
C PHE A 291 5.07 4.96 -11.00
N THR A 292 4.35 5.33 -12.05
CA THR A 292 3.75 6.67 -12.16
C THR A 292 2.24 6.64 -11.90
N TRP A 293 1.70 7.72 -11.33
CA TRP A 293 0.25 7.88 -11.20
C TRP A 293 -0.44 7.97 -12.56
N GLN A 294 0.23 8.45 -13.59
CA GLN A 294 -0.28 8.50 -14.96
C GLN A 294 -0.56 7.11 -15.51
N GLU A 295 0.38 6.18 -15.33
CA GLU A 295 0.22 4.80 -15.79
C GLU A 295 -0.87 4.07 -15.00
N SER A 296 -0.90 4.24 -13.67
CA SER A 296 -1.96 3.68 -12.82
C SER A 296 -3.34 4.17 -13.25
N ALA A 297 -3.50 5.49 -13.45
CA ALA A 297 -4.76 6.08 -13.86
C ALA A 297 -5.15 5.65 -15.29
N HIS A 298 -4.19 5.60 -16.21
CA HIS A 298 -4.42 5.15 -17.57
C HIS A 298 -4.93 3.70 -17.61
N THR A 299 -4.27 2.80 -16.90
CA THR A 299 -4.68 1.39 -16.79
C THR A 299 -6.08 1.26 -16.16
N MET A 300 -6.37 2.02 -15.10
CA MET A 300 -7.70 2.02 -14.49
C MET A 300 -8.77 2.50 -15.47
N LEU A 301 -8.51 3.57 -16.22
CA LEU A 301 -9.44 4.07 -17.26
C LEU A 301 -9.68 3.04 -18.36
N GLN A 302 -8.66 2.31 -18.80
CA GLN A 302 -8.80 1.23 -19.77
C GLN A 302 -9.68 0.09 -19.25
N ILE A 303 -9.49 -0.32 -17.99
CA ILE A 303 -10.32 -1.34 -17.33
C ILE A 303 -11.78 -0.89 -17.29
N HIS A 304 -12.05 0.34 -16.88
CA HIS A 304 -13.40 0.89 -16.81
C HIS A 304 -14.04 1.03 -18.20
N ALA A 305 -13.32 1.51 -19.21
CA ALA A 305 -13.81 1.64 -20.56
C ALA A 305 -14.15 0.27 -21.18
N GLY A 306 -13.22 -0.68 -21.11
CA GLY A 306 -13.45 -2.05 -21.60
C GLY A 306 -14.61 -2.75 -20.91
N LEU A 307 -14.76 -2.54 -19.59
CA LEU A 307 -15.88 -3.08 -18.84
C LEU A 307 -17.22 -2.44 -19.28
N ALA A 308 -17.28 -1.14 -19.45
CA ALA A 308 -18.48 -0.42 -19.90
C ALA A 308 -18.92 -0.89 -21.28
N GLU A 309 -17.98 -1.02 -22.23
CA GLU A 309 -18.25 -1.55 -23.58
C GLU A 309 -18.76 -3.00 -23.55
N ARG A 310 -18.11 -3.86 -22.79
CA ARG A 310 -18.50 -5.27 -22.65
C ARG A 310 -19.92 -5.42 -22.12
N ILE A 311 -20.30 -4.58 -21.15
CA ILE A 311 -21.64 -4.59 -20.56
C ILE A 311 -22.67 -4.03 -21.55
N ALA A 312 -22.36 -2.96 -22.27
CA ALA A 312 -23.25 -2.38 -23.27
C ALA A 312 -23.59 -3.35 -24.44
N ARG A 313 -22.71 -4.33 -24.70
CA ARG A 313 -22.92 -5.38 -25.74
C ARG A 313 -23.74 -6.58 -25.24
N ARG A 314 -24.06 -6.69 -23.94
CA ARG A 314 -24.88 -7.82 -23.44
C ARG A 314 -26.32 -7.70 -23.93
N PRO A 315 -26.92 -8.75 -24.53
CA PRO A 315 -28.28 -8.68 -25.11
C PRO A 315 -29.36 -8.32 -24.10
N TYR A 316 -29.19 -8.66 -22.85
CA TYR A 316 -30.12 -8.44 -21.74
C TYR A 316 -30.44 -6.95 -21.44
N TRP A 317 -29.65 -6.03 -21.98
CA TRP A 317 -29.80 -4.60 -21.69
C TRP A 317 -30.77 -3.85 -22.59
N LYS A 318 -30.99 -4.36 -23.81
CA LYS A 318 -31.89 -3.71 -24.77
C LYS A 318 -33.34 -3.77 -24.29
N ASP A 319 -33.71 -4.87 -23.60
CA ASP A 319 -35.09 -5.09 -23.19
C ASP A 319 -35.47 -4.32 -21.91
N ASN A 320 -34.56 -4.18 -20.95
CA ASN A 320 -34.85 -3.48 -19.69
C ASN A 320 -34.77 -1.93 -19.78
N LEU A 321 -34.08 -1.36 -20.78
CA LEU A 321 -34.09 0.08 -21.04
C LEU A 321 -35.38 0.56 -21.69
N VAL A 322 -36.07 -0.32 -22.41
CA VAL A 322 -37.39 -0.01 -23.03
C VAL A 322 -38.45 0.06 -21.94
N ASP A 323 -38.45 -0.90 -20.99
CA ASP A 323 -39.43 -0.91 -19.89
C ASP A 323 -39.25 0.24 -18.89
N ALA A 324 -38.01 0.67 -18.61
CA ALA A 324 -37.75 1.82 -17.75
C ALA A 324 -38.14 3.16 -18.38
N ARG A 325 -38.18 3.25 -19.72
CA ARG A 325 -38.63 4.44 -20.45
C ARG A 325 -40.18 4.53 -20.60
N SER A 326 -40.84 3.37 -20.65
CA SER A 326 -42.31 3.31 -20.69
C SER A 326 -42.95 3.63 -19.33
N ALA A 327 -42.36 3.18 -18.22
CA ALA A 327 -42.85 3.44 -16.86
C ALA A 327 -42.73 4.91 -16.41
N HIS A 328 -42.00 5.77 -17.13
CA HIS A 328 -41.89 7.22 -16.87
C HIS A 328 -42.78 8.10 -17.76
N ARG A 329 -43.54 7.51 -18.67
CA ARG A 329 -44.52 8.24 -19.51
C ARG A 329 -45.94 8.17 -18.98
N GLU A 330 -46.24 7.42 -17.92
CA GLU A 330 -47.54 7.24 -17.34
C GLU A 330 -47.68 7.79 -15.89
N LYS A 331 -46.82 8.73 -15.49
CA LYS A 331 -47.02 9.47 -14.24
C LYS A 331 -46.86 10.98 -14.43
#